data_82ddfb0ca0b3e40918dc80d85ba97e37
#
_entry.id   82ddfb0ca0b3e40918dc80d85ba97e37
#
_cell.length_a   1.000
_cell.length_b   1.000
_cell.length_c   1.000
_cell.angle_alpha   90.00
_cell.angle_beta   90.00
_cell.angle_gamma   90.00
#
_symmetry.space_group_name_H-M   'P 1'
#
loop_
_entity.id
_entity.type
_entity.pdbx_description
1 polymer ?
#
loop_
_entity_poly.entity_id
_entity_poly.type
_entity_poly.pdbx_seq_one_letter_code
_entity_poly.pdbx_strand_id
1 'polypeptide(L)'
;MMLDRGSLLLAHEMGLGKTVTSIAVIEALIDDGTIESVLVICPASIKWQWKHQIDKFTDGALVKVIEGAKPERMAQYRQLKKGNIEYAIMNYEQVVNDWDVVRHLPFDAVVCDEATAIKSPASKRSRHIKRLQPKYRFALTGQPIENKPEELFSIMEWVDRDVLGPAKIFDQTFVVRNSYGGVKLYKKLPLLRKRMEDVMHRRTRHDVADQMPAVVEKSYIIDFDPATLRTYRRVARELAELIRTAAHYGNFNILDHYAGAEDGGIAGDIMPRLMTLRMLCDHPELLDYSADKFDDPDSAAGSMYISEQRKLGKFAQLKGSPKLDTTLDLIDEILDADPKNKVVLFSFFKPMLDIIGRHLKVDHELFTGDFTPRERDAAVERFTKQRSCRVLLSSDAGGIGVDLPVANFLISYDLPWSAGKFEQRNGRIIRISSKWPEVTLVSMVMRDSIEERMLDMLEQKSAIAAAWLDGKGVDKQGTFTLTLGTLADFLEERH
;
A
#
# COMPACT_ATOMS: atom_id res chain seq x y z
N MET A 1 -5.44 15.87 -23.01
CA MET A 1 -4.75 16.34 -21.78
C MET A 1 -3.34 15.74 -21.66
N MET A 2 -3.13 14.42 -21.55
CA MET A 2 -1.77 13.84 -21.51
C MET A 2 -0.96 14.15 -22.77
N LEU A 3 -1.55 14.00 -23.94
CA LEU A 3 -0.91 14.29 -25.23
C LEU A 3 -0.51 15.77 -25.35
N ASP A 4 -1.40 16.68 -24.95
CA ASP A 4 -1.23 18.12 -25.19
C ASP A 4 -0.26 18.79 -24.24
N ARG A 5 -0.17 18.33 -22.98
CA ARG A 5 0.63 18.99 -21.93
C ARG A 5 2.03 18.45 -21.73
N GLY A 6 2.28 17.22 -22.12
CA GLY A 6 3.57 16.55 -21.86
C GLY A 6 3.84 16.18 -20.41
N SER A 7 3.04 16.64 -19.44
CA SER A 7 3.18 16.30 -18.01
C SER A 7 1.82 16.18 -17.36
N LEU A 8 1.55 15.06 -16.69
CA LEU A 8 0.26 14.83 -16.02
C LEU A 8 0.38 13.88 -14.83
N LEU A 9 -0.42 14.13 -13.79
CA LEU A 9 -0.75 13.18 -12.75
C LEU A 9 -2.04 12.45 -13.14
N LEU A 10 -1.94 11.15 -13.45
CA LEU A 10 -3.09 10.29 -13.70
C LEU A 10 -3.53 9.65 -12.36
N ALA A 11 -4.55 10.25 -11.74
CA ALA A 11 -5.02 9.92 -10.40
C ALA A 11 -6.32 9.09 -10.44
N HIS A 12 -6.43 8.16 -11.40
CA HIS A 12 -7.56 7.23 -11.45
C HIS A 12 -7.53 6.27 -10.28
N GLU A 13 -8.66 5.98 -9.68
CA GLU A 13 -8.76 4.97 -8.63
C GLU A 13 -8.28 3.60 -9.11
N MET A 14 -8.05 2.70 -8.16
CA MET A 14 -7.57 1.34 -8.48
C MET A 14 -8.58 0.62 -9.38
N GLY A 15 -8.04 -0.12 -10.37
CA GLY A 15 -8.88 -0.89 -11.30
C GLY A 15 -9.39 -0.11 -12.53
N LEU A 16 -9.16 1.20 -12.63
CA LEU A 16 -9.67 2.06 -13.70
C LEU A 16 -8.68 2.28 -14.86
N GLY A 17 -7.80 1.31 -15.12
CA GLY A 17 -7.03 1.24 -16.37
C GLY A 17 -5.88 2.25 -16.50
N LYS A 18 -5.27 2.77 -15.42
CA LYS A 18 -4.13 3.71 -15.49
C LYS A 18 -3.02 3.25 -16.43
N THR A 19 -2.58 2.00 -16.29
CA THR A 19 -1.51 1.41 -17.10
C THR A 19 -1.87 1.41 -18.60
N VAL A 20 -3.06 0.94 -18.94
CA VAL A 20 -3.54 0.88 -20.34
C VAL A 20 -3.68 2.27 -20.96
N THR A 21 -4.25 3.22 -20.18
CA THR A 21 -4.35 4.63 -20.61
C THR A 21 -2.97 5.23 -20.89
N SER A 22 -1.98 4.93 -20.04
CA SER A 22 -0.62 5.44 -20.22
C SER A 22 0.05 4.82 -21.46
N ILE A 23 -0.09 3.51 -21.68
CA ILE A 23 0.42 2.83 -22.87
C ILE A 23 -0.20 3.45 -24.13
N ALA A 24 -1.53 3.59 -24.17
CA ALA A 24 -2.20 4.16 -25.36
C ALA A 24 -1.74 5.60 -25.69
N VAL A 25 -1.45 6.42 -24.66
CA VAL A 25 -0.90 7.77 -24.89
C VAL A 25 0.54 7.72 -25.39
N ILE A 26 1.35 6.82 -24.83
CA ILE A 26 2.75 6.65 -25.25
C ILE A 26 2.83 6.16 -26.67
N GLU A 27 2.04 5.14 -27.06
CA GLU A 27 1.99 4.65 -28.43
C GLU A 27 1.59 5.77 -29.41
N ALA A 28 0.56 6.56 -29.09
CA ALA A 28 0.19 7.70 -29.94
C ALA A 28 1.33 8.72 -30.11
N LEU A 29 2.17 8.92 -29.09
CA LEU A 29 3.34 9.81 -29.15
C LEU A 29 4.51 9.18 -29.93
N ILE A 30 4.65 7.86 -29.92
CA ILE A 30 5.64 7.11 -30.71
C ILE A 30 5.21 7.11 -32.21
N ASP A 31 3.95 6.80 -32.47
CA ASP A 31 3.39 6.71 -33.83
C ASP A 31 3.48 8.04 -34.58
N ASP A 32 3.32 9.17 -33.89
CA ASP A 32 3.46 10.50 -34.49
C ASP A 32 4.92 11.00 -34.56
N GLY A 33 5.88 10.20 -34.08
CA GLY A 33 7.30 10.53 -34.06
C GLY A 33 7.70 11.58 -33.04
N THR A 34 6.85 11.87 -32.04
CA THR A 34 7.12 12.88 -31.00
C THR A 34 8.12 12.40 -29.95
N ILE A 35 8.11 11.10 -29.66
CA ILE A 35 9.04 10.41 -28.75
C ILE A 35 9.52 9.10 -29.36
N GLU A 36 10.73 8.65 -28.98
CA GLU A 36 11.31 7.38 -29.42
C GLU A 36 11.57 6.43 -28.24
N SER A 37 11.67 6.97 -27.01
CA SER A 37 12.11 6.18 -25.87
C SER A 37 11.39 6.57 -24.57
N VAL A 38 11.01 5.54 -23.80
CA VAL A 38 10.25 5.67 -22.58
C VAL A 38 10.89 4.88 -21.42
N LEU A 39 11.03 5.52 -20.28
CA LEU A 39 11.39 4.86 -19.03
C LEU A 39 10.14 4.68 -18.15
N VAL A 40 9.77 3.43 -17.88
CA VAL A 40 8.76 3.10 -16.87
C VAL A 40 9.45 2.78 -15.55
N ILE A 41 9.14 3.56 -14.52
CA ILE A 41 9.63 3.37 -13.15
C ILE A 41 8.44 2.91 -12.30
N CYS A 42 8.55 1.70 -11.76
CA CYS A 42 7.46 1.08 -11.01
C CYS A 42 7.98 0.26 -9.81
N PRO A 43 7.14 -0.19 -8.88
CA PRO A 43 7.53 -1.19 -7.89
C PRO A 43 8.12 -2.45 -8.52
N ALA A 44 9.10 -3.07 -7.84
CA ALA A 44 9.81 -4.25 -8.37
C ALA A 44 8.86 -5.40 -8.75
N SER A 45 7.79 -5.58 -7.98
CA SER A 45 6.80 -6.65 -8.16
C SER A 45 5.97 -6.55 -9.44
N ILE A 46 5.84 -5.36 -10.04
CA ILE A 46 4.97 -5.14 -11.20
C ILE A 46 5.73 -4.89 -12.53
N LYS A 47 7.07 -5.00 -12.52
CA LYS A 47 7.87 -4.80 -13.75
C LYS A 47 7.43 -5.72 -14.89
N TRP A 48 7.25 -7.01 -14.60
CA TRP A 48 6.80 -7.98 -15.59
C TRP A 48 5.34 -7.79 -16.00
N GLN A 49 4.49 -7.34 -15.09
CA GLN A 49 3.12 -6.96 -15.42
C GLN A 49 3.09 -5.81 -16.42
N TRP A 50 3.93 -4.79 -16.26
CA TRP A 50 4.09 -3.71 -17.24
C TRP A 50 4.49 -4.26 -18.59
N LYS A 51 5.49 -5.15 -18.64
CA LYS A 51 5.89 -5.80 -19.89
C LYS A 51 4.73 -6.53 -20.55
N HIS A 52 4.00 -7.38 -19.80
CA HIS A 52 2.85 -8.11 -20.35
C HIS A 52 1.73 -7.17 -20.85
N GLN A 53 1.52 -6.03 -20.19
CA GLN A 53 0.52 -5.07 -20.66
C GLN A 53 0.99 -4.35 -21.92
N ILE A 54 2.26 -3.99 -22.04
CA ILE A 54 2.82 -3.41 -23.26
C ILE A 54 2.71 -4.45 -24.39
N ASP A 55 3.20 -5.66 -24.20
CA ASP A 55 3.12 -6.74 -25.21
C ASP A 55 1.67 -7.00 -25.67
N LYS A 56 0.68 -6.79 -24.79
CA LYS A 56 -0.74 -7.02 -25.08
C LYS A 56 -1.38 -5.88 -25.88
N PHE A 57 -0.99 -4.64 -25.63
CA PHE A 57 -1.66 -3.44 -26.14
C PHE A 57 -0.85 -2.68 -27.19
N THR A 58 0.34 -3.19 -27.57
CA THR A 58 1.17 -2.65 -28.64
C THR A 58 1.42 -3.69 -29.73
N ASP A 59 1.78 -3.25 -30.90
CA ASP A 59 2.09 -4.14 -32.03
C ASP A 59 3.61 -4.37 -32.17
N GLY A 60 4.15 -5.16 -31.21
CA GLY A 60 5.56 -5.59 -31.28
C GLY A 60 6.57 -4.58 -30.72
N ALA A 61 6.16 -3.70 -29.80
CA ALA A 61 7.06 -2.75 -29.16
C ALA A 61 8.30 -3.41 -28.52
N LEU A 62 9.46 -2.78 -28.66
CA LEU A 62 10.72 -3.28 -28.13
C LEU A 62 10.89 -2.94 -26.65
N VAL A 63 10.58 -3.90 -25.80
CA VAL A 63 10.55 -3.74 -24.34
C VAL A 63 11.74 -4.40 -23.66
N LYS A 64 12.43 -3.65 -22.78
CA LYS A 64 13.52 -4.16 -21.95
C LYS A 64 13.21 -4.01 -20.45
N VAL A 65 13.01 -5.12 -19.76
CA VAL A 65 12.98 -5.15 -18.29
C VAL A 65 14.41 -5.21 -17.77
N ILE A 66 14.79 -4.23 -16.95
CA ILE A 66 16.13 -4.16 -16.35
C ILE A 66 16.18 -5.05 -15.12
N GLU A 67 17.07 -6.05 -15.12
CA GLU A 67 17.18 -7.06 -14.07
C GLU A 67 18.62 -7.54 -13.84
N GLY A 68 18.78 -8.34 -12.79
CA GLY A 68 20.03 -8.99 -12.47
C GLY A 68 20.96 -8.17 -11.58
N ALA A 69 22.18 -8.67 -11.40
CA ALA A 69 23.24 -8.03 -10.66
C ALA A 69 23.73 -6.74 -11.36
N LYS A 70 24.45 -5.88 -10.64
CA LYS A 70 24.90 -4.59 -11.18
C LYS A 70 25.68 -4.73 -12.51
N PRO A 71 26.61 -5.68 -12.69
CA PRO A 71 27.32 -5.83 -13.98
C PRO A 71 26.39 -6.15 -15.15
N GLU A 72 25.37 -6.98 -14.92
CA GLU A 72 24.37 -7.34 -15.93
C GLU A 72 23.53 -6.12 -16.30
N ARG A 73 23.08 -5.35 -15.32
CA ARG A 73 22.35 -4.10 -15.59
C ARG A 73 23.18 -3.08 -16.35
N MET A 74 24.49 -2.97 -16.04
CA MET A 74 25.41 -2.09 -16.80
C MET A 74 25.48 -2.49 -18.28
N ALA A 75 25.46 -3.79 -18.59
CA ALA A 75 25.39 -4.28 -19.99
C ALA A 75 24.07 -3.90 -20.65
N GLN A 76 22.94 -4.02 -19.93
CA GLN A 76 21.60 -3.64 -20.42
C GLN A 76 21.53 -2.12 -20.67
N TYR A 77 22.05 -1.27 -19.78
CA TYR A 77 22.10 0.19 -20.00
C TYR A 77 22.92 0.59 -21.25
N ARG A 78 23.98 -0.16 -21.57
CA ARG A 78 24.71 0.06 -22.82
C ARG A 78 23.89 -0.24 -24.05
N GLN A 79 22.96 -1.21 -23.98
CA GLN A 79 22.01 -1.49 -25.06
C GLN A 79 21.01 -0.35 -25.23
N LEU A 80 20.46 0.19 -24.11
CA LEU A 80 19.57 1.35 -24.15
C LEU A 80 20.18 2.57 -24.84
N LYS A 81 21.48 2.82 -24.62
CA LYS A 81 22.20 3.92 -25.28
C LYS A 81 22.35 3.78 -26.80
N LYS A 82 22.16 2.58 -27.34
CA LYS A 82 22.26 2.34 -28.79
C LYS A 82 20.97 2.64 -29.56
N GLY A 83 19.87 2.94 -28.86
CA GLY A 83 18.66 3.47 -29.45
C GLY A 83 17.78 2.46 -30.17
N ASN A 84 17.67 1.21 -29.75
CA ASN A 84 16.75 0.23 -30.35
C ASN A 84 15.73 -0.31 -29.34
N ILE A 85 15.39 0.44 -28.31
CA ILE A 85 14.49 -0.01 -27.26
C ILE A 85 13.52 1.13 -26.96
N GLU A 86 12.24 0.90 -27.22
CA GLU A 86 11.18 1.87 -27.02
C GLU A 86 10.82 1.98 -25.54
N TYR A 87 10.72 0.85 -24.83
CA TYR A 87 10.38 0.81 -23.42
C TYR A 87 11.47 0.18 -22.55
N ALA A 88 11.99 0.93 -21.61
CA ALA A 88 12.82 0.40 -20.52
C ALA A 88 12.01 0.37 -19.21
N ILE A 89 12.00 -0.75 -18.50
CA ILE A 89 11.26 -0.90 -17.26
C ILE A 89 12.23 -1.12 -16.11
N MET A 90 12.18 -0.25 -15.08
CA MET A 90 13.05 -0.29 -13.90
C MET A 90 12.23 -0.13 -12.62
N ASN A 91 12.79 -0.55 -11.49
CA ASN A 91 12.22 -0.18 -10.21
C ASN A 91 12.89 1.09 -9.62
N TYR A 92 12.26 1.69 -8.62
CA TYR A 92 12.72 2.90 -7.97
C TYR A 92 14.12 2.76 -7.33
N GLU A 93 14.42 1.59 -6.76
CA GLU A 93 15.73 1.29 -6.15
C GLU A 93 16.84 1.22 -7.19
N GLN A 94 16.56 0.64 -8.36
CA GLN A 94 17.52 0.59 -9.47
C GLN A 94 17.88 1.99 -9.94
N VAL A 95 16.88 2.90 -10.04
CA VAL A 95 17.17 4.30 -10.40
C VAL A 95 18.09 4.97 -9.38
N VAL A 96 17.89 4.72 -8.09
CA VAL A 96 18.72 5.26 -7.01
C VAL A 96 20.13 4.64 -7.02
N ASN A 97 20.21 3.31 -7.10
CA ASN A 97 21.48 2.56 -6.98
C ASN A 97 22.38 2.71 -8.22
N ASP A 98 21.78 2.92 -9.39
CA ASP A 98 22.49 3.04 -10.67
C ASP A 98 22.43 4.48 -11.22
N TRP A 99 22.20 5.46 -10.34
CA TRP A 99 21.98 6.86 -10.70
C TRP A 99 23.02 7.45 -11.65
N ASP A 100 24.30 7.14 -11.44
CA ASP A 100 25.39 7.67 -12.25
C ASP A 100 25.31 7.30 -13.74
N VAL A 101 24.59 6.23 -14.05
CA VAL A 101 24.33 5.79 -15.43
C VAL A 101 22.94 6.24 -15.87
N VAL A 102 21.92 6.00 -15.06
CA VAL A 102 20.50 6.25 -15.40
C VAL A 102 20.25 7.71 -15.74
N ARG A 103 20.85 8.65 -15.01
CA ARG A 103 20.70 10.09 -15.27
C ARG A 103 21.19 10.54 -16.67
N HIS A 104 21.95 9.71 -17.37
CA HIS A 104 22.52 10.00 -18.70
C HIS A 104 21.86 9.18 -19.82
N LEU A 105 20.82 8.41 -19.50
CA LEU A 105 20.05 7.68 -20.51
C LEU A 105 19.10 8.65 -21.22
N PRO A 106 19.02 8.61 -22.54
CA PRO A 106 18.21 9.54 -23.33
C PRO A 106 16.75 9.08 -23.40
N PHE A 107 15.98 9.30 -22.35
CA PHE A 107 14.55 9.04 -22.39
C PHE A 107 13.76 10.31 -22.67
N ASP A 108 12.88 10.24 -23.68
CA ASP A 108 11.96 11.33 -24.04
C ASP A 108 10.80 11.44 -23.04
N ALA A 109 10.32 10.28 -22.56
CA ALA A 109 9.26 10.18 -21.59
C ALA A 109 9.65 9.34 -20.36
N VAL A 110 9.14 9.71 -19.20
CA VAL A 110 9.23 8.92 -17.97
C VAL A 110 7.84 8.75 -17.37
N VAL A 111 7.49 7.49 -17.09
CA VAL A 111 6.28 7.11 -16.37
C VAL A 111 6.69 6.66 -14.97
N CYS A 112 6.15 7.30 -13.93
CA CYS A 112 6.29 6.86 -12.54
C CYS A 112 4.99 6.19 -12.09
N ASP A 113 4.95 4.87 -12.07
CA ASP A 113 3.80 4.12 -11.55
C ASP A 113 3.92 3.93 -10.03
N GLU A 114 2.78 3.95 -9.35
CA GLU A 114 2.69 4.06 -7.89
C GLU A 114 3.54 5.25 -7.39
N ALA A 115 3.23 6.44 -7.93
CA ALA A 115 3.98 7.68 -7.67
C ALA A 115 4.01 8.11 -6.19
N THR A 116 3.22 7.47 -5.33
CA THR A 116 3.36 7.56 -3.86
C THR A 116 4.77 7.18 -3.37
N ALA A 117 5.56 6.44 -4.16
CA ALA A 117 6.97 6.17 -3.90
C ALA A 117 7.83 7.46 -3.77
N ILE A 118 7.38 8.58 -4.34
CA ILE A 118 8.04 9.89 -4.28
C ILE A 118 7.28 10.93 -3.44
N LYS A 119 6.32 10.51 -2.61
CA LYS A 119 5.51 11.38 -1.75
C LYS A 119 6.29 12.11 -0.65
N SER A 120 7.43 11.57 -0.24
CA SER A 120 8.30 12.17 0.77
C SER A 120 9.45 12.94 0.09
N PRO A 121 9.50 14.30 0.19
CA PRO A 121 10.53 15.11 -0.47
C PRO A 121 11.97 14.75 -0.04
N ALA A 122 12.13 14.34 1.23
CA ALA A 122 13.43 14.03 1.81
C ALA A 122 13.98 12.65 1.42
N SER A 123 13.15 11.74 0.90
CA SER A 123 13.56 10.40 0.55
C SER A 123 14.60 10.37 -0.60
N LYS A 124 15.50 9.38 -0.57
CA LYS A 124 16.48 9.18 -1.65
C LYS A 124 15.77 8.98 -3.01
N ARG A 125 14.67 8.19 -3.04
CA ARG A 125 13.86 7.97 -4.25
C ARG A 125 13.35 9.29 -4.83
N SER A 126 12.67 10.09 -4.00
CA SER A 126 12.11 11.38 -4.42
C SER A 126 13.19 12.30 -5.00
N ARG A 127 14.33 12.44 -4.29
CA ARG A 127 15.43 13.31 -4.74
C ARG A 127 16.04 12.89 -6.08
N HIS A 128 16.16 11.58 -6.36
CA HIS A 128 16.71 11.11 -7.63
C HIS A 128 15.69 11.25 -8.77
N ILE A 129 14.45 10.81 -8.55
CA ILE A 129 13.39 10.90 -9.57
C ILE A 129 13.16 12.37 -9.98
N LYS A 130 13.13 13.31 -9.03
CA LYS A 130 12.94 14.74 -9.32
C LYS A 130 14.08 15.38 -10.13
N ARG A 131 15.23 14.72 -10.22
CA ARG A 131 16.35 15.13 -11.09
C ARG A 131 16.24 14.60 -12.52
N LEU A 132 15.37 13.62 -12.78
CA LEU A 132 15.05 13.21 -14.14
C LEU A 132 14.16 14.28 -14.77
N GLN A 133 14.59 14.84 -15.89
CA GLN A 133 13.90 15.93 -16.58
C GLN A 133 13.62 15.57 -18.03
N PRO A 134 12.81 14.49 -18.30
CA PRO A 134 12.39 14.16 -19.64
C PRO A 134 11.41 15.20 -20.17
N LYS A 135 11.18 15.19 -21.48
CA LYS A 135 10.19 16.06 -22.12
C LYS A 135 8.76 15.74 -21.63
N TYR A 136 8.45 14.45 -21.49
CA TYR A 136 7.15 13.96 -21.04
C TYR A 136 7.26 13.29 -19.65
N ARG A 137 6.41 13.69 -18.70
CA ARG A 137 6.42 13.20 -17.31
C ARG A 137 5.03 12.78 -16.88
N PHE A 138 4.83 11.49 -16.69
CA PHE A 138 3.55 10.92 -16.28
C PHE A 138 3.68 10.23 -14.92
N ALA A 139 2.96 10.75 -13.92
CA ALA A 139 2.83 10.12 -12.61
C ALA A 139 1.50 9.38 -12.54
N LEU A 140 1.52 8.12 -12.11
CA LEU A 140 0.32 7.31 -11.95
C LEU A 140 0.15 6.93 -10.49
N THR A 141 -1.02 7.16 -9.93
CA THR A 141 -1.37 6.67 -8.58
C THR A 141 -2.89 6.62 -8.39
N GLY A 142 -3.40 5.64 -7.66
CA GLY A 142 -4.81 5.60 -7.27
C GLY A 142 -5.14 6.54 -6.12
N GLN A 143 -4.14 6.86 -5.31
CA GLN A 143 -4.28 7.73 -4.13
C GLN A 143 -3.11 8.71 -4.03
N PRO A 144 -3.22 9.90 -4.62
CA PRO A 144 -2.16 10.90 -4.58
C PRO A 144 -1.98 11.53 -3.18
N ILE A 145 -2.95 11.35 -2.29
CA ILE A 145 -2.93 11.78 -0.88
C ILE A 145 -3.32 10.59 -0.01
N GLU A 146 -2.41 10.11 0.82
CA GLU A 146 -2.67 9.03 1.79
C GLU A 146 -2.88 9.59 3.21
N ASN A 147 -2.03 10.53 3.61
CA ASN A 147 -2.03 11.09 4.96
C ASN A 147 -2.11 12.62 5.00
N LYS A 148 -1.48 13.30 4.05
CA LYS A 148 -1.35 14.76 4.06
C LYS A 148 -1.17 15.34 2.65
N PRO A 149 -1.69 16.55 2.37
CA PRO A 149 -1.56 17.22 1.07
C PRO A 149 -0.12 17.46 0.61
N GLU A 150 0.85 17.53 1.53
CA GLU A 150 2.27 17.65 1.17
C GLU A 150 2.79 16.44 0.39
N GLU A 151 2.10 15.29 0.48
CA GLU A 151 2.41 14.11 -0.35
C GLU A 151 2.10 14.41 -1.82
N LEU A 152 0.94 15.01 -2.09
CA LEU A 152 0.56 15.46 -3.42
C LEU A 152 1.53 16.55 -3.91
N PHE A 153 1.88 17.53 -3.05
CA PHE A 153 2.86 18.56 -3.40
C PHE A 153 4.17 17.93 -3.88
N SER A 154 4.68 16.92 -3.17
CA SER A 154 5.93 16.26 -3.54
C SER A 154 5.86 15.56 -4.89
N ILE A 155 4.73 14.95 -5.24
CA ILE A 155 4.51 14.32 -6.56
C ILE A 155 4.45 15.41 -7.64
N MET A 156 3.68 16.45 -7.38
CA MET A 156 3.50 17.56 -8.33
C MET A 156 4.78 18.35 -8.59
N GLU A 157 5.66 18.48 -7.62
CA GLU A 157 6.97 19.10 -7.81
C GLU A 157 7.81 18.41 -8.91
N TRP A 158 7.55 17.11 -9.17
CA TRP A 158 8.16 16.40 -10.28
C TRP A 158 7.35 16.53 -11.57
N VAL A 159 6.02 16.46 -11.51
CA VAL A 159 5.14 16.54 -12.69
C VAL A 159 5.19 17.95 -13.28
N ASP A 160 4.89 18.96 -12.46
CA ASP A 160 4.90 20.36 -12.86
C ASP A 160 5.14 21.26 -11.64
N ARG A 161 6.32 21.86 -11.55
CA ARG A 161 6.75 22.68 -10.40
C ARG A 161 5.97 23.97 -10.22
N ASP A 162 5.41 24.49 -11.31
CA ASP A 162 4.82 25.84 -11.31
C ASP A 162 3.38 25.82 -10.81
N VAL A 163 2.69 24.69 -10.92
CA VAL A 163 1.28 24.54 -10.54
C VAL A 163 1.02 24.83 -9.07
N LEU A 164 1.82 24.29 -8.18
CA LEU A 164 1.68 24.51 -6.73
C LEU A 164 2.68 25.55 -6.19
N GLY A 165 3.63 25.95 -7.03
CA GLY A 165 4.68 26.90 -6.69
C GLY A 165 5.71 26.36 -5.69
N PRO A 166 6.60 27.20 -5.16
CA PRO A 166 7.60 26.79 -4.17
C PRO A 166 6.98 26.27 -2.87
N ALA A 167 7.65 25.32 -2.21
CA ALA A 167 7.17 24.67 -0.96
C ALA A 167 6.74 25.68 0.12
N LYS A 168 7.48 26.79 0.27
CA LYS A 168 7.15 27.85 1.23
C LYS A 168 5.82 28.51 0.90
N ILE A 169 5.53 28.75 -0.36
CA ILE A 169 4.27 29.37 -0.82
C ILE A 169 3.12 28.38 -0.66
N PHE A 170 3.34 27.09 -0.99
CA PHE A 170 2.37 26.03 -0.74
C PHE A 170 2.00 25.98 0.75
N ASP A 171 2.99 25.92 1.64
CA ASP A 171 2.80 25.87 3.08
C ASP A 171 1.98 27.08 3.58
N GLN A 172 2.38 28.28 3.24
CA GLN A 172 1.67 29.52 3.63
C GLN A 172 0.24 29.58 3.10
N THR A 173 0.01 29.04 1.90
CA THR A 173 -1.30 29.11 1.23
C THR A 173 -2.27 28.07 1.76
N PHE A 174 -1.81 26.85 1.97
CA PHE A 174 -2.68 25.69 2.20
C PHE A 174 -2.56 25.09 3.61
N VAL A 175 -1.50 25.39 4.37
CA VAL A 175 -1.26 24.80 5.68
C VAL A 175 -1.43 25.82 6.79
N VAL A 176 -2.05 25.43 7.91
CA VAL A 176 -2.04 26.19 9.16
C VAL A 176 -1.28 25.34 10.18
N ARG A 177 -0.23 25.95 10.76
CA ARG A 177 0.60 25.28 11.76
C ARG A 177 0.22 25.70 13.18
N ASN A 178 0.44 24.79 14.12
CA ASN A 178 0.36 25.10 15.55
C ASN A 178 1.64 25.82 16.04
N SER A 179 1.66 26.22 17.30
CA SER A 179 2.81 26.92 17.93
C SER A 179 4.10 26.10 17.95
N TYR A 180 4.00 24.78 17.78
CA TYR A 180 5.14 23.86 17.75
C TYR A 180 5.57 23.46 16.33
N GLY A 181 5.03 24.13 15.30
CA GLY A 181 5.35 23.88 13.89
C GLY A 181 4.63 22.70 13.24
N GLY A 182 3.86 21.92 14.02
CA GLY A 182 3.03 20.84 13.50
C GLY A 182 1.84 21.36 12.70
N VAL A 183 1.33 20.56 11.76
CA VAL A 183 0.14 20.93 10.98
C VAL A 183 -1.10 20.85 11.86
N LYS A 184 -1.84 21.99 11.96
CA LYS A 184 -3.09 22.09 12.70
C LYS A 184 -4.30 21.81 11.80
N LEU A 185 -4.32 22.38 10.59
CA LEU A 185 -5.38 22.16 9.60
C LEU A 185 -4.92 22.60 8.21
N TYR A 186 -5.64 22.16 7.20
CA TYR A 186 -5.48 22.64 5.82
C TYR A 186 -6.60 23.61 5.44
N LYS A 187 -6.28 24.59 4.60
CA LYS A 187 -7.20 25.65 4.16
C LYS A 187 -7.19 25.79 2.65
N LYS A 188 -8.20 26.47 2.10
CA LYS A 188 -8.31 26.79 0.67
C LYS A 188 -8.27 25.57 -0.27
N LEU A 189 -8.84 24.44 0.15
CA LEU A 189 -8.88 23.22 -0.65
C LEU A 189 -9.54 23.41 -2.05
N PRO A 190 -10.61 24.21 -2.22
CA PRO A 190 -11.12 24.51 -3.56
C PRO A 190 -10.09 25.15 -4.49
N LEU A 191 -9.22 26.03 -3.95
CA LEU A 191 -8.14 26.63 -4.73
C LEU A 191 -7.08 25.59 -5.11
N LEU A 192 -6.77 24.65 -4.21
CA LEU A 192 -5.85 23.54 -4.51
C LEU A 192 -6.40 22.71 -5.67
N ARG A 193 -7.66 22.28 -5.61
CA ARG A 193 -8.32 21.53 -6.69
C ARG A 193 -8.27 22.30 -8.01
N LYS A 194 -8.65 23.56 -8.01
CA LYS A 194 -8.63 24.40 -9.22
C LYS A 194 -7.24 24.47 -9.86
N ARG A 195 -6.17 24.59 -9.06
CA ARG A 195 -4.80 24.58 -9.61
C ARG A 195 -4.41 23.23 -10.22
N MET A 196 -5.02 22.14 -9.74
CA MET A 196 -4.73 20.80 -10.21
C MET A 196 -5.54 20.38 -11.44
N GLU A 197 -6.64 21.05 -11.77
CA GLU A 197 -7.58 20.69 -12.86
C GLU A 197 -6.89 20.41 -14.20
N ASP A 198 -5.89 21.23 -14.54
CA ASP A 198 -5.18 21.08 -15.82
C ASP A 198 -4.04 20.07 -15.81
N VAL A 199 -3.57 19.62 -14.66
CA VAL A 199 -2.36 18.77 -14.51
C VAL A 199 -2.63 17.45 -13.83
N MET A 200 -3.85 17.23 -13.37
CA MET A 200 -4.31 16.00 -12.77
C MET A 200 -5.61 15.54 -13.43
N HIS A 201 -5.60 14.35 -13.97
CA HIS A 201 -6.83 13.70 -14.42
C HIS A 201 -7.23 12.64 -13.40
N ARG A 202 -8.37 12.85 -12.74
CA ARG A 202 -8.92 11.93 -11.75
C ARG A 202 -10.21 11.29 -12.27
N ARG A 203 -10.34 9.99 -12.05
CA ARG A 203 -11.56 9.23 -12.29
C ARG A 203 -11.79 8.33 -11.08
N THR A 204 -13.01 8.35 -10.57
CA THR A 204 -13.43 7.52 -9.45
C THR A 204 -14.22 6.31 -9.93
N ARG A 205 -14.39 5.30 -9.09
CA ARG A 205 -15.26 4.15 -9.39
C ARG A 205 -16.70 4.58 -9.61
N HIS A 206 -17.14 5.64 -8.93
CA HIS A 206 -18.47 6.20 -9.12
C HIS A 206 -18.71 6.72 -10.56
N ASP A 207 -17.67 7.24 -11.21
CA ASP A 207 -17.75 7.76 -12.59
C ASP A 207 -17.94 6.66 -13.65
N VAL A 208 -17.75 5.39 -13.26
CA VAL A 208 -17.87 4.19 -14.10
C VAL A 208 -18.66 3.08 -13.39
N ALA A 209 -19.57 3.46 -12.51
CA ALA A 209 -20.31 2.52 -11.64
C ALA A 209 -21.10 1.47 -12.43
N ASP A 210 -21.56 1.80 -13.62
CA ASP A 210 -22.26 0.92 -14.56
C ASP A 210 -21.37 -0.21 -15.13
N GLN A 211 -20.04 -0.06 -15.04
CA GLN A 211 -19.03 -1.03 -15.53
C GLN A 211 -18.34 -1.78 -14.39
N MET A 212 -18.69 -1.49 -13.14
CA MET A 212 -18.05 -2.04 -11.95
C MET A 212 -18.99 -2.99 -11.21
N PRO A 213 -18.48 -4.02 -10.53
CA PRO A 213 -19.31 -4.79 -9.61
C PRO A 213 -19.82 -3.91 -8.46
N ALA A 214 -21.02 -4.20 -7.98
CA ALA A 214 -21.51 -3.64 -6.70
C ALA A 214 -20.57 -4.09 -5.56
N VAL A 215 -20.35 -3.23 -4.58
CA VAL A 215 -19.46 -3.52 -3.44
C VAL A 215 -20.27 -3.56 -2.16
N VAL A 216 -20.19 -4.70 -1.46
CA VAL A 216 -20.76 -4.87 -0.11
C VAL A 216 -19.61 -4.91 0.88
N GLU A 217 -19.63 -4.03 1.87
CA GLU A 217 -18.62 -3.98 2.93
C GLU A 217 -19.21 -4.52 4.23
N LYS A 218 -18.47 -5.42 4.89
CA LYS A 218 -18.87 -6.04 6.17
C LYS A 218 -17.71 -6.01 7.14
N SER A 219 -17.98 -5.71 8.42
CA SER A 219 -17.02 -5.82 9.50
C SER A 219 -17.50 -6.82 10.52
N TYR A 220 -16.68 -7.83 10.83
CA TYR A 220 -16.94 -8.81 11.87
C TYR A 220 -16.21 -8.37 13.14
N ILE A 221 -16.96 -7.93 14.15
CA ILE A 221 -16.41 -7.54 15.44
C ILE A 221 -16.41 -8.75 16.35
N ILE A 222 -15.23 -9.18 16.78
CA ILE A 222 -14.98 -10.46 17.46
C ILE A 222 -14.47 -10.19 18.87
N ASP A 223 -14.99 -10.91 19.86
CA ASP A 223 -14.57 -10.77 21.23
C ASP A 223 -13.31 -11.61 21.52
N PHE A 224 -12.41 -11.07 22.31
CA PHE A 224 -11.26 -11.83 22.82
C PHE A 224 -11.68 -12.94 23.77
N ASP A 225 -10.95 -14.06 23.78
CA ASP A 225 -11.00 -14.93 24.92
C ASP A 225 -10.44 -14.25 26.19
N PRO A 226 -10.87 -14.68 27.41
CA PRO A 226 -10.49 -13.99 28.65
C PRO A 226 -8.97 -13.96 28.95
N ALA A 227 -8.20 -14.94 28.46
CA ALA A 227 -6.75 -15.00 28.71
C ALA A 227 -6.01 -13.99 27.80
N THR A 228 -6.37 -13.98 26.53
CA THR A 228 -5.82 -13.04 25.55
C THR A 228 -6.20 -11.61 25.91
N LEU A 229 -7.45 -11.33 26.32
CA LEU A 229 -7.88 -10.01 26.76
C LEU A 229 -7.07 -9.47 27.95
N ARG A 230 -6.81 -10.31 28.95
CA ARG A 230 -5.98 -9.89 30.11
C ARG A 230 -4.55 -9.53 29.68
N THR A 231 -3.98 -10.34 28.78
CA THR A 231 -2.64 -10.09 28.26
C THR A 231 -2.60 -8.84 27.39
N TYR A 232 -3.61 -8.66 26.55
CA TYR A 232 -3.78 -7.50 25.68
C TYR A 232 -3.84 -6.20 26.53
N ARG A 233 -4.72 -6.16 27.55
CA ARG A 233 -4.86 -5.01 28.44
C ARG A 233 -3.57 -4.67 29.19
N ARG A 234 -2.82 -5.67 29.60
CA ARG A 234 -1.51 -5.44 30.23
C ARG A 234 -0.54 -4.75 29.29
N VAL A 235 -0.38 -5.28 28.08
CA VAL A 235 0.52 -4.69 27.06
C VAL A 235 0.04 -3.31 26.62
N ALA A 236 -1.27 -3.10 26.52
CA ALA A 236 -1.86 -1.81 26.19
C ALA A 236 -1.53 -0.73 27.23
N ARG A 237 -1.63 -1.05 28.52
CA ARG A 237 -1.23 -0.13 29.60
C ARG A 237 0.26 0.16 29.59
N GLU A 238 1.11 -0.86 29.44
CA GLU A 238 2.56 -0.67 29.30
C GLU A 238 2.90 0.27 28.12
N LEU A 239 2.18 0.14 27.01
CA LEU A 239 2.35 1.01 25.86
C LEU A 239 1.87 2.44 26.12
N ALA A 240 0.70 2.61 26.74
CA ALA A 240 0.15 3.93 27.08
C ALA A 240 1.08 4.71 28.03
N GLU A 241 1.62 4.07 29.06
CA GLU A 241 2.59 4.66 29.98
C GLU A 241 3.87 5.11 29.27
N LEU A 242 4.41 4.28 28.37
CA LEU A 242 5.58 4.63 27.56
C LEU A 242 5.32 5.84 26.68
N ILE A 243 4.17 5.88 26.02
CA ILE A 243 3.79 7.00 25.15
C ILE A 243 3.69 8.30 25.95
N ARG A 244 3.11 8.28 27.14
CA ARG A 244 3.02 9.48 28.01
C ARG A 244 4.39 9.99 28.43
N THR A 245 5.26 9.07 28.80
CA THR A 245 6.65 9.41 29.14
C THR A 245 7.37 10.00 27.92
N ALA A 246 7.14 9.43 26.76
CA ALA A 246 7.73 9.87 25.49
C ALA A 246 7.18 11.20 24.98
N ALA A 247 5.91 11.51 25.24
CA ALA A 247 5.27 12.78 24.80
C ALA A 247 5.97 14.03 25.36
N HIS A 248 6.76 13.88 26.43
CA HIS A 248 7.64 14.92 26.95
C HIS A 248 8.85 15.23 26.07
N TYR A 249 9.18 14.36 25.09
CA TYR A 249 10.39 14.44 24.26
C TYR A 249 10.17 14.83 22.79
N GLY A 250 8.95 15.16 22.36
CA GLY A 250 8.70 15.72 21.03
C GLY A 250 7.63 14.98 20.18
N ASN A 251 7.31 15.55 19.01
CA ASN A 251 6.29 15.05 18.08
C ASN A 251 6.76 13.77 17.35
N PHE A 252 6.48 12.61 17.89
CA PHE A 252 6.66 11.33 17.21
C PHE A 252 5.37 10.95 16.46
N ASN A 253 5.48 10.63 15.17
CA ASN A 253 4.38 10.13 14.36
C ASN A 253 4.61 8.65 14.04
N ILE A 254 3.78 7.78 14.58
CA ILE A 254 3.83 6.31 14.35
C ILE A 254 3.80 5.97 12.85
N LEU A 255 3.02 6.72 12.06
CA LEU A 255 2.85 6.46 10.64
C LEU A 255 4.11 6.80 9.83
N ASP A 256 4.86 7.81 10.23
CA ASP A 256 6.12 8.18 9.56
C ASP A 256 7.20 7.11 9.82
N HIS A 257 7.18 6.46 10.99
CA HIS A 257 8.08 5.35 11.32
C HIS A 257 7.77 4.08 10.50
N TYR A 258 6.49 3.74 10.31
CA TYR A 258 6.09 2.66 9.39
C TYR A 258 6.46 2.94 7.94
N ALA A 259 6.64 4.20 7.57
CA ALA A 259 7.10 4.61 6.24
C ALA A 259 8.62 4.59 6.07
N GLY A 260 9.39 4.14 7.07
CA GLY A 260 10.84 3.95 6.99
C GLY A 260 11.68 5.16 7.43
N ALA A 261 11.19 6.00 8.33
CA ALA A 261 12.01 7.03 8.98
C ALA A 261 12.94 6.39 10.03
N GLU A 262 14.24 6.59 9.87
CA GLU A 262 15.29 6.12 10.79
C GLU A 262 15.38 7.06 12.02
N ASP A 263 14.52 6.88 13.02
CA ASP A 263 14.71 7.49 14.34
C ASP A 263 14.86 6.39 15.40
N GLY A 264 16.12 6.06 15.70
CA GLY A 264 16.48 5.18 16.80
C GLY A 264 16.39 5.93 18.13
N GLY A 265 15.45 5.55 18.98
CA GLY A 265 15.24 6.12 20.31
C GLY A 265 14.00 5.51 20.92
N ILE A 266 13.04 6.34 21.29
CA ILE A 266 11.73 5.97 21.87
C ILE A 266 10.94 5.02 20.95
N ALA A 267 11.13 5.09 19.64
CA ALA A 267 10.56 4.14 18.67
C ALA A 267 10.95 2.68 18.97
N GLY A 268 12.15 2.45 19.51
CA GLY A 268 12.64 1.12 19.85
C GLY A 268 11.80 0.40 20.91
N ASP A 269 11.13 1.11 21.79
CA ASP A 269 10.31 0.53 22.86
C ASP A 269 8.81 0.52 22.54
N ILE A 270 8.32 1.47 21.76
CA ILE A 270 6.90 1.61 21.39
C ILE A 270 6.52 0.57 20.33
N MET A 271 7.30 0.46 19.26
CA MET A 271 6.97 -0.41 18.14
C MET A 271 6.84 -1.89 18.50
N PRO A 272 7.73 -2.51 19.30
CA PRO A 272 7.57 -3.89 19.71
C PRO A 272 6.26 -4.15 20.47
N ARG A 273 5.83 -3.24 21.33
CA ARG A 273 4.55 -3.39 22.07
C ARG A 273 3.35 -3.21 21.18
N LEU A 274 3.40 -2.26 20.24
CA LEU A 274 2.35 -2.05 19.25
C LEU A 274 2.19 -3.30 18.34
N MET A 275 3.31 -3.88 17.91
CA MET A 275 3.30 -5.13 17.15
C MET A 275 2.79 -6.31 17.98
N THR A 276 3.12 -6.36 19.28
CA THR A 276 2.60 -7.37 20.20
C THR A 276 1.07 -7.29 20.31
N LEU A 277 0.50 -6.08 20.44
CA LEU A 277 -0.96 -5.88 20.45
C LEU A 277 -1.61 -6.40 19.17
N ARG A 278 -1.02 -6.16 18.01
CA ARG A 278 -1.51 -6.67 16.73
C ARG A 278 -1.43 -8.20 16.66
N MET A 279 -0.31 -8.79 17.09
CA MET A 279 -0.15 -10.24 17.11
C MET A 279 -1.14 -10.91 18.07
N LEU A 280 -1.46 -10.26 19.20
CA LEU A 280 -2.49 -10.73 20.14
C LEU A 280 -3.91 -10.66 19.54
N CYS A 281 -4.18 -9.70 18.65
CA CYS A 281 -5.42 -9.68 17.90
C CYS A 281 -5.53 -10.85 16.90
N ASP A 282 -4.41 -11.27 16.33
CA ASP A 282 -4.40 -12.26 15.26
C ASP A 282 -4.29 -13.70 15.78
N HIS A 283 -3.12 -14.08 16.32
CA HIS A 283 -2.91 -15.43 16.85
C HIS A 283 -1.69 -15.47 17.80
N PRO A 284 -1.76 -16.19 18.95
CA PRO A 284 -0.63 -16.30 19.88
C PRO A 284 0.65 -16.91 19.29
N GLU A 285 0.56 -17.85 18.35
CA GLU A 285 1.74 -18.43 17.69
C GLU A 285 2.63 -17.38 17.01
N LEU A 286 2.09 -16.20 16.65
CA LEU A 286 2.89 -15.12 16.10
C LEU A 286 3.90 -14.57 17.11
N LEU A 287 3.55 -14.60 18.41
CA LEU A 287 4.45 -14.21 19.49
C LEU A 287 5.61 -15.22 19.62
N ASP A 288 5.29 -16.50 19.57
CA ASP A 288 6.31 -17.56 19.59
C ASP A 288 7.24 -17.45 18.39
N TYR A 289 6.68 -17.30 17.19
CA TYR A 289 7.45 -17.09 15.97
C TYR A 289 8.38 -15.86 16.07
N SER A 290 7.88 -14.74 16.60
CA SER A 290 8.68 -13.52 16.78
C SER A 290 9.80 -13.70 17.80
N ALA A 291 9.54 -14.41 18.89
CA ALA A 291 10.55 -14.72 19.90
C ALA A 291 11.62 -15.67 19.37
N ASP A 292 11.22 -16.74 18.67
CA ASP A 292 12.15 -17.70 18.04
C ASP A 292 13.06 -17.02 17.03
N LYS A 293 12.51 -16.10 16.23
CA LYS A 293 13.31 -15.31 15.26
C LYS A 293 14.30 -14.38 15.94
N PHE A 294 13.96 -13.83 17.10
CA PHE A 294 14.89 -12.99 17.86
C PHE A 294 16.00 -13.84 18.54
N ASP A 295 15.64 -15.01 19.05
CA ASP A 295 16.58 -15.91 19.72
C ASP A 295 17.48 -16.68 18.73
N ASP A 296 17.19 -16.65 17.42
CA ASP A 296 17.98 -17.25 16.35
C ASP A 296 19.15 -16.31 15.98
N PRO A 297 20.43 -16.73 16.20
CA PRO A 297 21.61 -15.91 15.91
C PRO A 297 21.79 -15.52 14.44
N ASP A 298 21.22 -16.32 13.54
CA ASP A 298 21.30 -16.10 12.08
C ASP A 298 20.18 -15.21 11.55
N SER A 299 19.26 -14.78 12.43
CA SER A 299 18.13 -13.94 12.09
C SER A 299 18.32 -12.49 12.57
N ALA A 300 18.06 -11.53 11.68
CA ALA A 300 17.95 -10.12 12.04
C ALA A 300 16.49 -9.68 12.35
N ALA A 301 15.57 -10.65 12.47
CA ALA A 301 14.15 -10.42 12.68
C ALA A 301 13.73 -10.81 14.11
N GLY A 302 12.47 -10.50 14.45
CA GLY A 302 11.90 -10.80 15.76
C GLY A 302 11.97 -9.63 16.74
N SER A 303 11.51 -9.88 17.96
CA SER A 303 11.39 -8.83 18.98
C SER A 303 12.00 -9.28 20.33
N MET A 304 12.98 -8.51 20.79
CA MET A 304 13.58 -8.69 22.11
C MET A 304 12.51 -8.63 23.22
N TYR A 305 11.64 -7.65 23.16
CA TYR A 305 10.53 -7.51 24.12
C TYR A 305 9.67 -8.78 24.19
N ILE A 306 9.28 -9.34 23.04
CA ILE A 306 8.45 -10.55 22.99
C ILE A 306 9.21 -11.76 23.53
N SER A 307 10.49 -11.94 23.17
CA SER A 307 11.34 -13.00 23.70
C SER A 307 11.44 -12.94 25.21
N GLU A 308 11.71 -11.76 25.80
CA GLU A 308 11.77 -11.57 27.23
C GLU A 308 10.44 -11.89 27.93
N GLN A 309 9.30 -11.39 27.38
CA GLN A 309 7.97 -11.67 27.94
C GLN A 309 7.66 -13.18 27.91
N ARG A 310 8.05 -13.88 26.84
CA ARG A 310 7.91 -15.33 26.71
C ARG A 310 8.75 -16.07 27.76
N LYS A 311 10.01 -15.70 27.95
CA LYS A 311 10.92 -16.28 28.99
C LYS A 311 10.36 -16.08 30.40
N LEU A 312 9.64 -14.98 30.63
CA LEU A 312 8.93 -14.71 31.90
C LEU A 312 7.59 -15.47 32.01
N GLY A 313 7.23 -16.33 31.07
CA GLY A 313 5.99 -17.10 31.06
C GLY A 313 4.70 -16.30 30.89
N LYS A 314 4.79 -15.03 30.47
CA LYS A 314 3.63 -14.12 30.39
C LYS A 314 2.67 -14.42 29.24
N PHE A 315 3.04 -15.31 28.32
CA PHE A 315 2.21 -15.77 27.21
C PHE A 315 1.78 -17.24 27.34
N ALA A 316 2.23 -17.97 28.38
CA ALA A 316 2.04 -19.41 28.50
C ALA A 316 0.57 -19.88 28.56
N GLN A 317 -0.36 -19.00 28.91
CA GLN A 317 -1.79 -19.31 29.03
C GLN A 317 -2.59 -19.02 27.74
N LEU A 318 -1.95 -18.44 26.70
CA LEU A 318 -2.62 -18.10 25.44
C LEU A 318 -2.79 -19.38 24.59
N LYS A 319 -4.01 -19.59 24.08
CA LYS A 319 -4.34 -20.76 23.29
C LYS A 319 -5.36 -20.38 22.23
N GLY A 320 -5.06 -20.69 20.96
CA GLY A 320 -5.97 -20.47 19.85
C GLY A 320 -6.29 -19.00 19.61
N SER A 321 -7.22 -18.73 18.71
CA SER A 321 -7.66 -17.38 18.35
C SER A 321 -9.12 -17.40 17.92
N PRO A 322 -10.03 -16.72 18.66
CA PRO A 322 -11.43 -16.56 18.22
C PRO A 322 -11.53 -15.94 16.83
N LYS A 323 -10.56 -15.08 16.44
CA LYS A 323 -10.51 -14.48 15.12
C LYS A 323 -10.23 -15.51 14.04
N LEU A 324 -9.30 -16.44 14.30
CA LEU A 324 -9.03 -17.54 13.37
C LEU A 324 -10.26 -18.43 13.21
N ASP A 325 -10.87 -18.86 14.33
CA ASP A 325 -12.05 -19.73 14.30
C ASP A 325 -13.18 -19.09 13.51
N THR A 326 -13.54 -17.82 13.83
CA THR A 326 -14.58 -17.08 13.11
C THR A 326 -14.24 -16.91 11.61
N THR A 327 -12.96 -16.73 11.28
CA THR A 327 -12.55 -16.59 9.87
C THR A 327 -12.69 -17.88 9.10
N LEU A 328 -12.33 -19.03 9.71
CA LEU A 328 -12.47 -20.35 9.10
C LEU A 328 -13.95 -20.70 8.89
N ASP A 329 -14.80 -20.45 9.89
CA ASP A 329 -16.25 -20.65 9.79
C ASP A 329 -16.84 -19.81 8.66
N LEU A 330 -16.45 -18.54 8.57
CA LEU A 330 -16.88 -17.63 7.49
C LEU A 330 -16.44 -18.14 6.10
N ILE A 331 -15.22 -18.61 5.97
CA ILE A 331 -14.74 -19.19 4.70
C ILE A 331 -15.57 -20.41 4.34
N ASP A 332 -15.81 -21.33 5.28
CA ASP A 332 -16.64 -22.51 5.05
C ASP A 332 -18.06 -22.09 4.61
N GLU A 333 -18.71 -21.14 5.29
CA GLU A 333 -20.03 -20.61 4.89
C GLU A 333 -20.04 -20.00 3.47
N ILE A 334 -19.03 -19.20 3.13
CA ILE A 334 -18.93 -18.60 1.78
C ILE A 334 -18.77 -19.68 0.71
N LEU A 335 -17.95 -20.68 0.98
CA LEU A 335 -17.66 -21.74 0.01
C LEU A 335 -18.84 -22.73 -0.15
N ASP A 336 -19.62 -22.92 0.89
CA ASP A 336 -20.81 -23.79 0.88
C ASP A 336 -22.01 -23.10 0.19
N ALA A 337 -22.09 -21.76 0.28
CA ALA A 337 -23.19 -21.00 -0.31
C ALA A 337 -23.23 -21.07 -1.85
N ASP A 338 -22.07 -21.05 -2.52
CA ASP A 338 -21.96 -21.23 -3.99
C ASP A 338 -20.62 -21.90 -4.34
N PRO A 339 -20.63 -23.01 -5.09
CA PRO A 339 -19.40 -23.68 -5.53
C PRO A 339 -18.52 -22.82 -6.45
N LYS A 340 -19.01 -21.68 -6.94
CA LYS A 340 -18.23 -20.73 -7.75
C LYS A 340 -17.53 -19.69 -6.90
N ASN A 341 -17.91 -19.49 -5.66
CA ASN A 341 -17.30 -18.49 -4.78
C ASN A 341 -15.81 -18.73 -4.62
N LYS A 342 -15.03 -17.67 -4.72
CA LYS A 342 -13.59 -17.66 -4.49
C LYS A 342 -13.23 -16.54 -3.53
N VAL A 343 -12.39 -16.88 -2.56
CA VAL A 343 -11.98 -16.00 -1.46
C VAL A 343 -10.51 -15.61 -1.62
N VAL A 344 -10.22 -14.32 -1.49
CA VAL A 344 -8.86 -13.82 -1.30
C VAL A 344 -8.75 -13.33 0.14
N LEU A 345 -7.82 -13.87 0.90
CA LEU A 345 -7.57 -13.43 2.27
C LEU A 345 -6.21 -12.74 2.36
N PHE A 346 -6.20 -11.55 2.95
CA PHE A 346 -4.98 -10.79 3.21
C PHE A 346 -4.60 -10.79 4.67
N SER A 347 -3.31 -10.98 4.94
CA SER A 347 -2.70 -10.69 6.24
C SER A 347 -1.38 -9.94 6.08
N PHE A 348 -1.12 -9.02 7.01
CA PHE A 348 0.14 -8.32 7.16
C PHE A 348 1.25 -9.28 7.64
N PHE A 349 0.88 -10.20 8.55
CA PHE A 349 1.82 -11.17 9.10
C PHE A 349 1.91 -12.39 8.19
N LYS A 350 3.03 -12.55 7.50
CA LYS A 350 3.26 -13.71 6.65
C LYS A 350 3.11 -15.06 7.38
N PRO A 351 3.63 -15.25 8.63
CA PRO A 351 3.39 -16.47 9.37
C PRO A 351 1.91 -16.76 9.67
N MET A 352 1.05 -15.73 9.70
CA MET A 352 -0.38 -15.92 9.88
C MET A 352 -1.02 -16.65 8.70
N LEU A 353 -0.53 -16.40 7.49
CA LEU A 353 -1.01 -17.12 6.30
C LEU A 353 -0.72 -18.63 6.39
N ASP A 354 0.45 -19.00 6.94
CA ASP A 354 0.80 -20.41 7.17
C ASP A 354 -0.07 -21.01 8.27
N ILE A 355 -0.38 -20.24 9.33
CA ILE A 355 -1.29 -20.67 10.40
C ILE A 355 -2.69 -20.93 9.82
N ILE A 356 -3.24 -19.97 9.07
CA ILE A 356 -4.56 -20.13 8.43
C ILE A 356 -4.55 -21.32 7.48
N GLY A 357 -3.53 -21.45 6.62
CA GLY A 357 -3.40 -22.51 5.65
C GLY A 357 -3.41 -23.91 6.29
N ARG A 358 -2.76 -24.09 7.45
CA ARG A 358 -2.77 -25.36 8.20
C ARG A 358 -4.16 -25.77 8.73
N HIS A 359 -5.04 -24.80 8.94
CA HIS A 359 -6.40 -25.02 9.47
C HIS A 359 -7.47 -25.09 8.38
N LEU A 360 -7.17 -24.62 7.17
CA LEU A 360 -8.11 -24.72 6.05
C LEU A 360 -8.32 -26.18 5.62
N LYS A 361 -9.56 -26.55 5.43
CA LYS A 361 -9.97 -27.90 4.94
C LYS A 361 -10.05 -27.98 3.42
N VAL A 362 -9.87 -26.86 2.74
CA VAL A 362 -10.03 -26.73 1.30
C VAL A 362 -8.69 -26.47 0.61
N ASP A 363 -8.63 -26.81 -0.67
CA ASP A 363 -7.46 -26.51 -1.51
C ASP A 363 -7.27 -25.01 -1.65
N HIS A 364 -6.06 -24.54 -1.38
CA HIS A 364 -5.70 -23.12 -1.35
C HIS A 364 -4.30 -22.87 -1.91
N GLU A 365 -4.03 -21.63 -2.26
CA GLU A 365 -2.72 -21.13 -2.66
C GLU A 365 -2.19 -20.08 -1.69
N LEU A 366 -0.87 -20.13 -1.47
CA LEU A 366 -0.14 -19.04 -0.82
C LEU A 366 0.37 -18.07 -1.89
N PHE A 367 0.39 -16.77 -1.55
CA PHE A 367 0.86 -15.73 -2.44
C PHE A 367 1.61 -14.65 -1.64
N THR A 368 2.93 -14.82 -1.52
CA THR A 368 3.77 -13.97 -0.68
C THR A 368 4.83 -13.21 -1.47
N GLY A 369 5.43 -12.19 -0.84
CA GLY A 369 6.47 -11.38 -1.45
C GLY A 369 7.77 -12.14 -1.81
N ASP A 370 7.99 -13.31 -1.21
CA ASP A 370 9.21 -14.12 -1.44
C ASP A 370 9.13 -14.96 -2.71
N PHE A 371 7.94 -15.08 -3.29
CA PHE A 371 7.74 -15.86 -4.51
C PHE A 371 8.49 -15.25 -5.68
N THR A 372 9.16 -16.09 -6.46
CA THR A 372 9.69 -15.71 -7.77
C THR A 372 8.56 -15.33 -8.71
N PRO A 373 8.82 -14.57 -9.79
CA PRO A 373 7.79 -14.26 -10.78
C PRO A 373 7.05 -15.48 -11.33
N ARG A 374 7.76 -16.60 -11.58
CA ARG A 374 7.14 -17.86 -12.05
C ARG A 374 6.21 -18.49 -11.03
N GLU A 375 6.60 -18.51 -9.75
CA GLU A 375 5.75 -19.02 -8.68
C GLU A 375 4.50 -18.20 -8.50
N ARG A 376 4.62 -16.87 -8.64
CA ARG A 376 3.47 -15.94 -8.60
C ARG A 376 2.49 -16.21 -9.73
N ASP A 377 2.98 -16.31 -10.95
CA ASP A 377 2.15 -16.59 -12.12
C ASP A 377 1.46 -17.97 -11.98
N ALA A 378 2.18 -18.99 -11.51
CA ALA A 378 1.63 -20.32 -11.28
C ALA A 378 0.53 -20.32 -10.21
N ALA A 379 0.72 -19.63 -9.07
CA ALA A 379 -0.27 -19.53 -8.01
C ALA A 379 -1.55 -18.82 -8.49
N VAL A 380 -1.39 -17.69 -9.20
CA VAL A 380 -2.52 -16.95 -9.78
C VAL A 380 -3.25 -17.78 -10.84
N GLU A 381 -2.51 -18.48 -11.68
CA GLU A 381 -3.09 -19.34 -12.71
C GLU A 381 -3.88 -20.49 -12.08
N ARG A 382 -3.32 -21.15 -11.06
CA ARG A 382 -3.98 -22.22 -10.33
C ARG A 382 -5.24 -21.72 -9.64
N PHE A 383 -5.17 -20.63 -8.88
CA PHE A 383 -6.34 -19.99 -8.28
C PHE A 383 -7.40 -19.58 -9.31
N THR A 384 -6.98 -19.09 -10.47
CA THR A 384 -7.91 -18.62 -11.51
C THR A 384 -8.60 -19.78 -12.26
N LYS A 385 -7.85 -20.82 -12.63
CA LYS A 385 -8.32 -21.88 -13.54
C LYS A 385 -8.83 -23.13 -12.85
N GLN A 386 -8.27 -23.50 -11.69
CA GLN A 386 -8.68 -24.70 -11.00
C GLN A 386 -9.91 -24.46 -10.14
N ARG A 387 -10.93 -25.31 -10.32
CA ARG A 387 -12.19 -25.24 -9.55
C ARG A 387 -12.03 -25.65 -8.10
N SER A 388 -11.08 -26.54 -7.78
CA SER A 388 -10.79 -26.98 -6.42
C SER A 388 -10.11 -25.91 -5.59
N CYS A 389 -9.23 -25.10 -6.20
CA CYS A 389 -8.50 -24.04 -5.54
C CYS A 389 -9.39 -22.79 -5.41
N ARG A 390 -10.03 -22.63 -4.25
CA ARG A 390 -11.04 -21.59 -4.02
C ARG A 390 -10.61 -20.52 -3.04
N VAL A 391 -9.46 -20.68 -2.38
CA VAL A 391 -8.90 -19.74 -1.42
C VAL A 391 -7.50 -19.33 -1.86
N LEU A 392 -7.21 -18.03 -1.85
CA LEU A 392 -5.88 -17.46 -2.05
C LEU A 392 -5.48 -16.69 -0.78
N LEU A 393 -4.43 -17.13 -0.11
CA LEU A 393 -3.86 -16.50 1.07
C LEU A 393 -2.72 -15.57 0.63
N SER A 394 -2.86 -14.26 0.82
CA SER A 394 -1.94 -13.26 0.28
C SER A 394 -1.36 -12.36 1.36
N SER A 395 -0.06 -12.08 1.26
CA SER A 395 0.54 -10.95 1.97
C SER A 395 0.42 -9.65 1.16
N ASP A 396 0.52 -8.50 1.84
CA ASP A 396 0.52 -7.20 1.14
C ASP A 396 1.58 -7.11 0.04
N ALA A 397 2.80 -7.63 0.33
CA ALA A 397 3.90 -7.62 -0.62
C ALA A 397 3.66 -8.57 -1.82
N GLY A 398 3.04 -9.72 -1.58
CA GLY A 398 2.65 -10.67 -2.63
C GLY A 398 1.59 -10.06 -3.54
N GLY A 399 0.56 -9.50 -2.95
CA GLY A 399 -0.59 -8.94 -3.66
C GLY A 399 -0.33 -7.70 -4.51
N ILE A 400 0.86 -7.06 -4.45
CA ILE A 400 1.13 -5.86 -5.25
C ILE A 400 1.09 -6.19 -6.74
N GLY A 401 0.20 -5.46 -7.47
CA GLY A 401 0.13 -5.51 -8.93
C GLY A 401 -0.66 -6.65 -9.55
N VAL A 402 -1.19 -7.59 -8.78
CA VAL A 402 -1.95 -8.73 -9.32
C VAL A 402 -3.45 -8.45 -9.27
N ASP A 403 -4.13 -8.64 -10.38
CA ASP A 403 -5.58 -8.53 -10.50
C ASP A 403 -6.23 -9.91 -10.35
N LEU A 404 -7.27 -9.98 -9.52
CA LEU A 404 -7.95 -11.22 -9.17
C LEU A 404 -9.47 -11.14 -9.46
N PRO A 405 -9.86 -10.86 -10.72
CA PRO A 405 -11.27 -10.62 -11.10
C PRO A 405 -12.16 -11.86 -10.99
N VAL A 406 -11.57 -13.01 -10.71
CA VAL A 406 -12.29 -14.29 -10.51
C VAL A 406 -12.84 -14.44 -9.10
N ALA A 407 -12.31 -13.67 -8.13
CA ALA A 407 -12.76 -13.70 -6.75
C ALA A 407 -13.91 -12.71 -6.52
N ASN A 408 -14.84 -13.09 -5.67
CA ASN A 408 -15.98 -12.26 -5.25
C ASN A 408 -15.99 -11.98 -3.74
N PHE A 409 -15.10 -12.58 -2.97
CA PHE A 409 -14.88 -12.27 -1.56
C PHE A 409 -13.42 -11.88 -1.30
N LEU A 410 -13.24 -10.81 -0.55
CA LEU A 410 -11.94 -10.42 -0.01
C LEU A 410 -12.05 -10.26 1.50
N ILE A 411 -11.22 -11.00 2.22
CA ILE A 411 -11.14 -10.94 3.68
C ILE A 411 -9.83 -10.27 4.08
N SER A 412 -9.92 -9.12 4.75
CA SER A 412 -8.81 -8.53 5.48
C SER A 412 -8.77 -9.13 6.88
N TYR A 413 -7.92 -10.13 7.08
CA TYR A 413 -7.74 -10.80 8.38
C TYR A 413 -7.22 -9.83 9.43
N ASP A 414 -6.29 -8.98 9.04
CA ASP A 414 -5.81 -7.83 9.77
C ASP A 414 -5.86 -6.56 8.91
N LEU A 415 -5.87 -5.39 9.54
CA LEU A 415 -5.97 -4.12 8.86
C LEU A 415 -4.58 -3.49 8.63
N PRO A 416 -4.32 -2.88 7.47
CA PRO A 416 -3.11 -2.10 7.26
C PRO A 416 -3.24 -0.71 7.88
N TRP A 417 -2.13 -0.08 8.24
CA TRP A 417 -2.08 1.31 8.74
C TRP A 417 -2.38 2.37 7.68
N SER A 418 -2.23 2.03 6.42
CA SER A 418 -2.38 2.94 5.29
C SER A 418 -3.70 2.70 4.58
N ALA A 419 -4.51 3.74 4.45
CA ALA A 419 -5.73 3.71 3.63
C ALA A 419 -5.39 3.33 2.17
N GLY A 420 -4.24 3.78 1.64
CA GLY A 420 -3.77 3.39 0.33
C GLY A 420 -3.56 1.88 0.17
N LYS A 421 -2.94 1.24 1.16
CA LYS A 421 -2.78 -0.22 1.15
C LYS A 421 -4.11 -0.95 1.29
N PHE A 422 -5.03 -0.44 2.11
CA PHE A 422 -6.36 -1.00 2.26
C PHE A 422 -7.13 -0.95 0.93
N GLU A 423 -7.12 0.20 0.28
CA GLU A 423 -7.69 0.37 -1.06
C GLU A 423 -6.97 -0.48 -2.12
N GLN A 424 -5.66 -0.67 -2.00
CA GLN A 424 -4.91 -1.57 -2.88
C GLN A 424 -5.33 -3.03 -2.70
N ARG A 425 -5.57 -3.51 -1.47
CA ARG A 425 -6.14 -4.85 -1.23
C ARG A 425 -7.53 -4.95 -1.90
N ASN A 426 -8.44 -4.05 -1.57
CA ASN A 426 -9.81 -4.03 -2.06
C ASN A 426 -9.87 -3.97 -3.60
N GLY A 427 -9.00 -3.15 -4.17
CA GLY A 427 -8.88 -3.00 -5.62
C GLY A 427 -8.42 -4.27 -6.36
N ARG A 428 -8.01 -5.36 -5.70
CA ARG A 428 -7.64 -6.62 -6.36
C ARG A 428 -8.84 -7.34 -6.97
N ILE A 429 -9.99 -7.27 -6.32
CA ILE A 429 -11.22 -7.90 -6.80
C ILE A 429 -12.22 -6.90 -7.39
N ILE A 430 -12.16 -5.62 -7.01
CA ILE A 430 -13.01 -4.56 -7.54
C ILE A 430 -12.41 -4.08 -8.88
N ARG A 431 -12.82 -4.65 -9.99
CA ARG A 431 -12.27 -4.40 -11.32
C ARG A 431 -13.36 -4.32 -12.38
N ILE A 432 -13.13 -3.51 -13.42
CA ILE A 432 -13.95 -3.54 -14.63
C ILE A 432 -13.97 -4.94 -15.27
N SER A 433 -12.89 -5.69 -15.12
CA SER A 433 -12.78 -7.07 -15.62
C SER A 433 -13.41 -8.12 -14.68
N SER A 434 -14.04 -7.73 -13.59
CA SER A 434 -14.72 -8.67 -12.67
C SER A 434 -15.79 -9.45 -13.41
N LYS A 435 -15.88 -10.73 -13.13
CA LYS A 435 -16.92 -11.63 -13.66
C LYS A 435 -18.16 -11.68 -12.80
N TRP A 436 -18.14 -10.97 -11.67
CA TRP A 436 -19.21 -10.96 -10.68
C TRP A 436 -19.97 -9.64 -10.71
N PRO A 437 -21.29 -9.66 -10.59
CA PRO A 437 -22.10 -8.45 -10.49
C PRO A 437 -21.90 -7.74 -9.14
N GLU A 438 -21.49 -8.48 -8.12
CA GLU A 438 -21.25 -8.00 -6.76
C GLU A 438 -20.00 -8.65 -6.17
N VAL A 439 -19.28 -7.91 -5.36
CA VAL A 439 -18.13 -8.38 -4.58
C VAL A 439 -18.31 -7.96 -3.12
N THR A 440 -17.88 -8.83 -2.20
CA THR A 440 -17.97 -8.58 -0.75
C THR A 440 -16.58 -8.40 -0.17
N LEU A 441 -16.39 -7.29 0.53
CA LEU A 441 -15.19 -6.97 1.31
C LEU A 441 -15.48 -7.21 2.79
N VAL A 442 -14.64 -8.00 3.43
CA VAL A 442 -14.80 -8.35 4.85
C VAL A 442 -13.58 -7.90 5.64
N SER A 443 -13.80 -7.20 6.75
CA SER A 443 -12.78 -6.85 7.74
C SER A 443 -13.02 -7.64 9.02
N MET A 444 -11.99 -8.39 9.47
CA MET A 444 -12.01 -9.10 10.74
C MET A 444 -11.38 -8.21 11.82
N VAL A 445 -12.10 -7.88 12.86
CA VAL A 445 -11.70 -6.86 13.84
C VAL A 445 -11.96 -7.35 15.25
N MET A 446 -10.96 -7.30 16.12
CA MET A 446 -11.11 -7.63 17.54
C MET A 446 -11.71 -6.45 18.29
N ARG A 447 -12.76 -6.72 19.10
CA ARG A 447 -13.47 -5.70 19.90
C ARG A 447 -12.54 -5.03 20.91
N ASP A 448 -12.73 -3.74 21.13
CA ASP A 448 -11.96 -2.92 22.07
C ASP A 448 -10.44 -3.03 21.86
N SER A 449 -10.01 -3.09 20.59
CA SER A 449 -8.61 -3.28 20.24
C SER A 449 -8.08 -2.17 19.34
N ILE A 450 -6.77 -2.20 19.11
CA ILE A 450 -6.11 -1.32 18.15
C ILE A 450 -6.70 -1.44 16.74
N GLU A 451 -7.32 -2.58 16.41
CA GLU A 451 -7.92 -2.81 15.09
C GLU A 451 -9.22 -2.01 14.90
N GLU A 452 -10.06 -1.85 15.92
CA GLU A 452 -11.20 -0.92 15.84
C GLU A 452 -10.71 0.50 15.55
N ARG A 453 -9.66 0.93 16.24
CA ARG A 453 -9.07 2.25 15.99
C ARG A 453 -8.46 2.38 14.60
N MET A 454 -7.87 1.30 14.09
CA MET A 454 -7.37 1.27 12.72
C MET A 454 -8.51 1.36 11.70
N LEU A 455 -9.62 0.66 11.92
CA LEU A 455 -10.80 0.72 11.05
C LEU A 455 -11.36 2.14 10.98
N ASP A 456 -11.63 2.76 12.13
CA ASP A 456 -12.08 4.15 12.22
C ASP A 456 -11.14 5.11 11.48
N MET A 457 -9.85 4.91 11.65
CA MET A 457 -8.83 5.72 11.01
C MET A 457 -8.83 5.55 9.48
N LEU A 458 -8.99 4.33 8.98
CA LEU A 458 -9.04 4.06 7.54
C LEU A 458 -10.25 4.73 6.89
N GLU A 459 -11.43 4.63 7.52
CA GLU A 459 -12.65 5.28 7.06
C GLU A 459 -12.52 6.81 7.04
N GLN A 460 -11.97 7.39 8.10
CA GLN A 460 -11.78 8.84 8.18
C GLN A 460 -10.77 9.33 7.16
N LYS A 461 -9.66 8.63 6.93
CA LYS A 461 -8.67 9.00 5.91
C LYS A 461 -9.23 8.93 4.50
N SER A 462 -10.01 7.90 4.21
CA SER A 462 -10.69 7.77 2.91
C SER A 462 -11.65 8.94 2.69
N ALA A 463 -12.46 9.31 3.69
CA ALA A 463 -13.39 10.43 3.63
C ALA A 463 -12.65 11.78 3.43
N ILE A 464 -11.52 11.99 4.11
CA ILE A 464 -10.71 13.20 3.97
C ILE A 464 -10.06 13.27 2.57
N ALA A 465 -9.49 12.19 2.07
CA ALA A 465 -8.91 12.14 0.73
C ALA A 465 -9.97 12.45 -0.35
N ALA A 466 -11.17 11.91 -0.22
CA ALA A 466 -12.29 12.22 -1.10
C ALA A 466 -12.71 13.70 -1.02
N ALA A 467 -12.75 14.29 0.19
CA ALA A 467 -13.05 15.71 0.36
C ALA A 467 -11.98 16.60 -0.30
N TRP A 468 -10.71 16.23 -0.22
CA TRP A 468 -9.62 17.02 -0.81
C TRP A 468 -9.54 16.90 -2.32
N LEU A 469 -9.70 15.70 -2.84
CA LEU A 469 -9.51 15.42 -4.28
C LEU A 469 -10.79 15.65 -5.07
N ASP A 470 -11.94 15.17 -4.56
CA ASP A 470 -13.19 15.10 -5.30
C ASP A 470 -14.20 16.17 -4.87
N GLY A 471 -13.90 16.91 -3.77
CA GLY A 471 -14.81 17.89 -3.21
C GLY A 471 -16.10 17.29 -2.61
N LYS A 472 -16.14 15.99 -2.42
CA LYS A 472 -17.28 15.27 -1.85
C LYS A 472 -17.16 15.21 -0.33
N GLY A 473 -18.23 15.62 0.38
CA GLY A 473 -18.28 15.60 1.85
C GLY A 473 -18.24 16.98 2.47
N VAL A 474 -18.55 17.03 3.76
CA VAL A 474 -18.53 18.26 4.56
C VAL A 474 -17.07 18.76 4.64
N ASP A 475 -16.86 20.09 4.65
CA ASP A 475 -15.59 20.75 4.97
C ASP A 475 -15.05 20.27 6.36
N LYS A 476 -14.61 19.02 6.43
CA LYS A 476 -13.89 18.52 7.60
C LYS A 476 -12.48 19.11 7.53
N GLN A 477 -12.34 20.30 8.07
CA GLN A 477 -11.08 20.94 8.39
C GLN A 477 -10.41 20.13 9.51
N GLY A 478 -9.81 19.00 9.18
CA GLY A 478 -9.15 18.15 10.16
C GLY A 478 -7.91 17.50 9.57
N THR A 479 -6.80 17.66 10.25
CA THR A 479 -5.64 16.77 10.10
C THR A 479 -5.92 15.53 10.89
N PHE A 480 -5.89 14.39 10.25
CA PHE A 480 -5.89 13.12 10.96
C PHE A 480 -4.44 12.67 11.11
N THR A 481 -3.87 12.91 12.26
CA THR A 481 -2.62 12.31 12.70
C THR A 481 -2.96 11.34 13.83
N LEU A 482 -2.66 10.06 13.67
CA LEU A 482 -2.56 9.18 14.82
C LEU A 482 -1.34 9.65 15.60
N THR A 483 -1.54 10.63 16.47
CA THR A 483 -0.48 11.06 17.39
C THR A 483 -0.32 10.00 18.47
N LEU A 484 0.85 9.93 19.07
CA LEU A 484 1.07 9.08 20.24
C LEU A 484 0.04 9.38 21.34
N GLY A 485 -0.31 10.67 21.55
CA GLY A 485 -1.31 11.08 22.53
C GLY A 485 -2.69 10.47 22.25
N THR A 486 -3.20 10.58 21.01
CA THR A 486 -4.51 9.99 20.67
C THR A 486 -4.53 8.46 20.74
N LEU A 487 -3.39 7.81 20.53
CA LEU A 487 -3.27 6.37 20.75
C LEU A 487 -3.26 6.02 22.24
N ALA A 488 -2.53 6.77 23.06
CA ALA A 488 -2.49 6.57 24.52
C ALA A 488 -3.89 6.76 25.12
N ASP A 489 -4.59 7.84 24.75
CA ASP A 489 -5.94 8.13 25.21
C ASP A 489 -6.90 6.96 24.86
N PHE A 490 -6.85 6.47 23.64
CA PHE A 490 -7.65 5.31 23.21
C PHE A 490 -7.33 4.04 24.02
N LEU A 491 -6.04 3.75 24.21
CA LEU A 491 -5.61 2.57 24.97
C LEU A 491 -6.01 2.62 26.45
N GLU A 492 -6.19 3.81 27.03
CA GLU A 492 -6.62 3.98 28.42
C GLU A 492 -8.13 4.03 28.60
N GLU A 493 -8.86 4.68 27.68
CA GLU A 493 -10.33 4.74 27.75
C GLU A 493 -10.99 3.37 27.63
N ARG A 494 -10.33 2.40 26.99
CA ARG A 494 -10.88 1.06 26.72
C ARG A 494 -10.29 -0.03 27.63
N HIS A 495 -9.21 0.24 28.37
CA HIS A 495 -8.44 -0.77 29.15
C HIS A 495 -7.99 -0.30 30.52
#